data_5e337781e39c029f3e5c900d6315afdb
#
_entry.id   5e337781e39c029f3e5c900d6315afdb
#
_cell.length_a   1.000
_cell.length_b   1.000
_cell.length_c   1.000
_cell.angle_alpha   90.00
_cell.angle_beta   90.00
_cell.angle_gamma   90.00
#
_symmetry.space_group_name_H-M   'P 1'
#
loop_
_entity.id
_entity.type
_entity.pdbx_description
1 polymer ?
#
loop_
_entity_poly.entity_id
_entity_poly.type
_entity_poly.pdbx_seq_one_letter_code
_entity_poly.pdbx_strand_id
1 'polypeptide(L)'
;MQLLRRDFDGLEQLINPADAPLGGRAERLGVELPGALLEWSLTAPPSALPVITLRDADEVDWFWQVFGQDAHLALLEGAAQIEVTPAHDRLVQLQCLGRALWARAWWPASEREGIPALDDTVLAAEIVTLIASLDELAGDTLDGELEIVRAAHSRDDYAALLAAEDPAVRGLGERLFAVFEWELPAEVPELARRADYALAASGTQTTAADALASGTAPLEWQRVPARIFEASENAIHWSVDARPDPVLHVLVDLLPGADASSIAVAATLLDKPDSKVSESLDAGGAADLPLPLSAAEVWSQNWDALRIRVGAAGDGDEDAAVRDRVRAYARSRLMDDDALSLAAERQAAAEDF
;
A
#
# COMPACT_ATOMS: atom_id res chain seq x y z
N MET A 1 7.92 24.51 -18.40
CA MET A 1 6.79 23.57 -18.30
C MET A 1 5.53 24.36 -17.97
N GLN A 2 4.34 23.80 -18.22
CA GLN A 2 3.08 24.54 -18.03
C GLN A 2 2.08 23.71 -17.24
N LEU A 3 1.38 24.36 -16.30
CA LEU A 3 0.22 23.80 -15.60
C LEU A 3 -1.05 24.54 -16.06
N LEU A 4 -2.13 23.78 -16.27
CA LEU A 4 -3.45 24.32 -16.59
C LEU A 4 -4.36 24.17 -15.38
N ARG A 5 -5.06 25.25 -15.05
CA ARG A 5 -6.10 25.27 -14.00
C ARG A 5 -7.40 24.71 -14.54
N ARG A 6 -8.02 23.81 -13.82
CA ARG A 6 -9.36 23.27 -14.13
C ARG A 6 -10.19 23.07 -12.87
N ASP A 7 -11.49 23.05 -13.00
CA ASP A 7 -12.39 22.53 -11.97
C ASP A 7 -12.57 21.02 -12.15
N PHE A 8 -12.48 20.28 -11.07
CA PHE A 8 -12.72 18.84 -11.04
C PHE A 8 -13.47 18.49 -9.77
N ASP A 9 -14.75 18.13 -9.91
CA ASP A 9 -15.65 17.76 -8.81
C ASP A 9 -15.76 18.82 -7.70
N GLY A 10 -15.75 20.10 -8.10
CA GLY A 10 -15.82 21.24 -7.18
C GLY A 10 -14.50 21.60 -6.49
N LEU A 11 -13.40 20.93 -6.84
CA LEU A 11 -12.05 21.26 -6.41
C LEU A 11 -11.23 21.83 -7.57
N GLU A 12 -10.39 22.77 -7.23
CA GLU A 12 -9.45 23.34 -8.20
C GLU A 12 -8.26 22.40 -8.39
N GLN A 13 -7.92 22.10 -9.64
CA GLN A 13 -6.75 21.29 -9.98
C GLN A 13 -5.84 22.03 -10.95
N LEU A 14 -4.52 21.84 -10.72
CA LEU A 14 -3.48 22.22 -11.67
C LEU A 14 -2.94 20.94 -12.30
N ILE A 15 -2.97 20.86 -13.62
CA ILE A 15 -2.56 19.68 -14.38
C ILE A 15 -1.57 20.04 -15.47
N ASN A 16 -0.65 19.16 -15.78
CA ASN A 16 0.10 19.21 -17.01
C ASN A 16 -0.78 18.64 -18.15
N PRO A 17 -1.11 19.41 -19.19
CA PRO A 17 -2.01 18.96 -20.25
C PRO A 17 -1.47 17.77 -21.09
N ALA A 18 -0.18 17.50 -20.99
CA ALA A 18 0.46 16.39 -21.71
C ALA A 18 0.36 15.06 -20.96
N ASP A 19 -0.01 15.07 -19.67
CA ASP A 19 -0.04 13.87 -18.85
C ASP A 19 -1.34 13.08 -19.02
N ALA A 20 -1.24 11.75 -18.94
CA ALA A 20 -2.39 10.88 -18.90
C ALA A 20 -3.19 11.09 -17.60
N PRO A 21 -4.52 10.85 -17.62
CA PRO A 21 -5.32 10.87 -16.41
C PRO A 21 -4.78 9.90 -15.35
N LEU A 22 -4.90 10.29 -14.09
CA LEU A 22 -4.53 9.43 -12.97
C LEU A 22 -5.43 8.18 -12.92
N GLY A 23 -4.85 7.04 -12.64
CA GLY A 23 -5.56 5.78 -12.43
C GLY A 23 -6.34 5.70 -11.11
N GLY A 24 -6.67 4.50 -10.64
CA GLY A 24 -7.28 4.24 -9.33
C GLY A 24 -6.32 4.56 -8.16
N ARG A 25 -6.80 4.46 -6.92
CA ARG A 25 -6.00 4.79 -5.72
C ARG A 25 -4.68 4.03 -5.65
N ALA A 26 -4.69 2.73 -5.92
CA ALA A 26 -3.50 1.89 -5.91
C ALA A 26 -2.51 2.22 -7.06
N GLU A 27 -2.92 3.01 -8.05
CA GLU A 27 -2.09 3.43 -9.19
C GLU A 27 -1.57 4.86 -9.06
N ARG A 28 -1.66 5.47 -7.87
CA ARG A 28 -1.24 6.85 -7.62
C ARG A 28 -0.24 6.93 -6.49
N LEU A 29 0.76 7.77 -6.68
CA LEU A 29 1.59 8.28 -5.60
C LEU A 29 0.94 9.56 -5.09
N GLY A 30 0.82 9.74 -3.78
CA GLY A 30 0.20 10.92 -3.19
C GLY A 30 1.06 11.51 -2.07
N VAL A 31 1.17 12.83 -2.02
CA VAL A 31 1.78 13.58 -0.92
C VAL A 31 0.89 14.76 -0.58
N GLU A 32 0.49 14.86 0.68
CA GLU A 32 -0.22 16.02 1.19
C GLU A 32 0.79 17.08 1.63
N LEU A 33 0.57 18.31 1.18
CA LEU A 33 1.28 19.50 1.64
C LEU A 33 0.24 20.54 2.12
N PRO A 34 0.64 21.57 2.86
CA PRO A 34 -0.30 22.61 3.29
C PRO A 34 -1.15 23.12 2.12
N GLY A 35 -2.46 23.06 2.28
CA GLY A 35 -3.43 23.54 1.29
C GLY A 35 -3.56 22.72 0.01
N ALA A 36 -2.81 21.63 -0.21
CA ALA A 36 -2.84 20.88 -1.46
C ALA A 36 -2.51 19.38 -1.33
N LEU A 37 -3.03 18.60 -2.29
CA LEU A 37 -2.62 17.21 -2.53
C LEU A 37 -1.88 17.13 -3.86
N LEU A 38 -0.67 16.58 -3.85
CA LEU A 38 0.13 16.30 -5.03
C LEU A 38 -0.01 14.83 -5.38
N GLU A 39 -0.38 14.53 -6.64
CA GLU A 39 -0.56 13.16 -7.10
C GLU A 39 0.20 12.90 -8.41
N TRP A 40 0.83 11.76 -8.51
CA TRP A 40 1.46 11.25 -9.74
C TRP A 40 0.87 9.91 -10.14
N SER A 41 0.89 9.61 -11.42
CA SER A 41 0.73 8.22 -11.85
C SER A 41 1.85 7.36 -11.26
N LEU A 42 1.53 6.12 -10.90
CA LEU A 42 2.49 5.16 -10.38
C LEU A 42 3.73 5.01 -11.30
N THR A 43 3.53 5.11 -12.61
CA THR A 43 4.58 4.98 -13.63
C THR A 43 5.17 6.32 -14.09
N ALA A 44 4.92 7.41 -13.37
CA ALA A 44 5.47 8.71 -13.73
C ALA A 44 7.00 8.71 -13.66
N PRO A 45 7.69 9.27 -14.65
CA PRO A 45 9.15 9.35 -14.62
C PRO A 45 9.63 10.28 -13.49
N PRO A 46 10.92 10.18 -13.09
CA PRO A 46 11.50 11.08 -12.10
C PRO A 46 11.29 12.55 -12.49
N SER A 47 10.94 13.37 -11.51
CA SER A 47 10.62 14.80 -11.68
C SER A 47 9.45 15.14 -12.61
N ALA A 48 8.57 14.19 -12.91
CA ALA A 48 7.31 14.50 -13.58
C ALA A 48 6.51 15.53 -12.75
N LEU A 49 5.77 16.40 -13.42
CA LEU A 49 4.87 17.32 -12.73
C LEU A 49 3.71 16.53 -12.10
N PRO A 50 3.31 16.83 -10.86
CA PRO A 50 2.11 16.25 -10.26
C PRO A 50 0.83 16.87 -10.84
N VAL A 51 -0.27 16.14 -10.68
CA VAL A 51 -1.59 16.76 -10.56
C VAL A 51 -1.66 17.36 -9.16
N ILE A 52 -1.97 18.65 -9.06
CA ILE A 52 -2.07 19.36 -7.78
C ILE A 52 -3.53 19.70 -7.55
N THR A 53 -4.14 19.09 -6.54
CA THR A 53 -5.50 19.41 -6.11
C THR A 53 -5.42 20.43 -4.98
N LEU A 54 -5.88 21.64 -5.22
CA LEU A 54 -5.88 22.73 -4.23
C LEU A 54 -7.08 22.57 -3.30
N ARG A 55 -6.83 22.56 -2.01
CA ARG A 55 -7.83 22.58 -0.94
C ARG A 55 -7.97 23.98 -0.33
N ASP A 56 -6.84 24.65 -0.15
CA ASP A 56 -6.76 26.02 0.33
C ASP A 56 -5.59 26.73 -0.37
N ALA A 57 -5.91 27.70 -1.24
CA ALA A 57 -4.91 28.42 -2.00
C ALA A 57 -4.12 29.42 -1.12
N ASP A 58 -4.63 29.78 0.06
CA ASP A 58 -3.94 30.68 0.99
C ASP A 58 -2.86 29.97 1.82
N GLU A 59 -2.85 28.63 1.84
CA GLU A 59 -1.89 27.82 2.58
C GLU A 59 -0.73 27.27 1.71
N VAL A 60 -0.68 27.56 0.41
CA VAL A 60 0.31 26.99 -0.51
C VAL A 60 1.60 27.80 -0.62
N ASP A 61 2.08 28.37 0.46
CA ASP A 61 3.32 29.17 0.46
C ASP A 61 4.55 28.37 -0.01
N TRP A 62 4.56 27.06 0.17
CA TRP A 62 5.62 26.17 -0.32
C TRP A 62 5.73 26.12 -1.86
N PHE A 63 4.69 26.54 -2.60
CA PHE A 63 4.61 26.41 -4.06
C PHE A 63 5.78 27.08 -4.79
N TRP A 64 6.23 28.25 -4.32
CA TRP A 64 7.35 28.96 -4.92
C TRP A 64 8.67 28.17 -4.80
N GLN A 65 8.86 27.39 -3.74
CA GLN A 65 10.07 26.61 -3.52
C GLN A 65 10.17 25.41 -4.49
N VAL A 66 9.03 24.91 -4.97
CA VAL A 66 8.97 23.76 -5.86
C VAL A 66 8.83 24.19 -7.32
N PHE A 67 8.01 25.21 -7.62
CA PHE A 67 7.64 25.59 -8.99
C PHE A 67 8.15 26.96 -9.43
N GLY A 68 8.75 27.72 -8.54
CA GLY A 68 9.31 29.04 -8.79
C GLY A 68 8.39 30.19 -8.38
N GLN A 69 9.00 31.36 -8.09
CA GLN A 69 8.30 32.52 -7.56
C GLN A 69 7.26 33.09 -8.54
N ASP A 70 7.58 33.16 -9.82
CA ASP A 70 6.66 33.67 -10.84
C ASP A 70 5.42 32.79 -10.98
N ALA A 71 5.62 31.46 -10.86
CA ALA A 71 4.53 30.49 -10.85
C ALA A 71 3.62 30.65 -9.63
N HIS A 72 4.19 30.91 -8.46
CA HIS A 72 3.43 31.17 -7.24
C HIS A 72 2.59 32.45 -7.36
N LEU A 73 3.17 33.53 -7.87
CA LEU A 73 2.42 34.78 -8.11
C LEU A 73 1.26 34.57 -9.10
N ALA A 74 1.51 33.87 -10.21
CA ALA A 74 0.47 33.51 -11.17
C ALA A 74 -0.64 32.64 -10.56
N LEU A 75 -0.29 31.74 -9.63
CA LEU A 75 -1.26 30.95 -8.88
C LEU A 75 -2.18 31.84 -8.05
N LEU A 76 -1.60 32.75 -7.26
CA LEU A 76 -2.36 33.67 -6.40
C LEU A 76 -3.23 34.66 -7.19
N GLU A 77 -2.80 35.07 -8.39
CA GLU A 77 -3.56 35.90 -9.30
C GLU A 77 -4.71 35.16 -10.00
N GLY A 78 -4.83 33.86 -9.80
CA GLY A 78 -5.89 33.06 -10.43
C GLY A 78 -5.66 32.80 -11.92
N ALA A 79 -4.41 32.78 -12.39
CA ALA A 79 -4.09 32.54 -13.79
C ALA A 79 -4.59 31.17 -14.26
N ALA A 80 -5.22 31.12 -15.45
CA ALA A 80 -5.71 29.87 -16.05
C ALA A 80 -4.57 28.95 -16.55
N GLN A 81 -3.39 29.55 -16.80
CA GLN A 81 -2.18 28.85 -17.24
C GLN A 81 -1.00 29.40 -16.42
N ILE A 82 -0.19 28.50 -15.89
CA ILE A 82 0.93 28.83 -15.03
C ILE A 82 2.20 28.22 -15.64
N GLU A 83 3.13 29.07 -16.03
CA GLU A 83 4.46 28.63 -16.43
C GLU A 83 5.27 28.26 -15.20
N VAL A 84 5.83 27.04 -15.16
CA VAL A 84 6.59 26.54 -14.02
C VAL A 84 8.04 26.24 -14.39
N THR A 85 8.93 26.54 -13.45
CA THR A 85 10.35 26.18 -13.52
C THR A 85 10.65 25.31 -12.30
N PRO A 86 10.38 23.98 -12.40
CA PRO A 86 10.43 23.12 -11.22
C PRO A 86 11.85 22.98 -10.66
N ALA A 87 11.97 23.00 -9.34
CA ALA A 87 13.17 22.58 -8.64
C ALA A 87 13.26 21.04 -8.72
N HIS A 88 14.11 20.52 -9.60
CA HIS A 88 14.23 19.10 -9.90
C HIS A 88 14.39 18.23 -8.63
N ASP A 89 15.32 18.60 -7.78
CA ASP A 89 15.63 17.83 -6.57
C ASP A 89 14.44 17.77 -5.60
N ARG A 90 13.69 18.88 -5.47
CA ARG A 90 12.49 18.93 -4.61
C ARG A 90 11.37 18.05 -5.16
N LEU A 91 11.14 18.07 -6.49
CA LEU A 91 10.15 17.18 -7.10
C LEU A 91 10.52 15.70 -6.95
N VAL A 92 11.80 15.34 -7.11
CA VAL A 92 12.27 13.97 -6.90
C VAL A 92 12.06 13.55 -5.44
N GLN A 93 12.39 14.40 -4.46
CA GLN A 93 12.17 14.11 -3.05
C GLN A 93 10.69 13.89 -2.72
N LEU A 94 9.81 14.76 -3.21
CA LEU A 94 8.35 14.61 -3.04
C LEU A 94 7.84 13.32 -3.69
N GLN A 95 8.31 13.01 -4.89
CA GLN A 95 7.92 11.79 -5.59
C GLN A 95 8.46 10.53 -4.90
N CYS A 96 9.68 10.56 -4.32
CA CYS A 96 10.21 9.50 -3.47
C CYS A 96 9.36 9.29 -2.22
N LEU A 97 8.96 10.38 -1.54
CA LEU A 97 8.05 10.28 -0.39
C LEU A 97 6.71 9.67 -0.80
N GLY A 98 6.09 10.17 -1.87
CA GLY A 98 4.85 9.60 -2.40
C GLY A 98 4.98 8.11 -2.71
N ARG A 99 6.12 7.66 -3.24
CA ARG A 99 6.42 6.25 -3.50
C ARG A 99 6.57 5.44 -2.21
N ALA A 100 7.28 5.96 -1.22
CA ALA A 100 7.45 5.27 0.06
C ALA A 100 6.12 5.12 0.80
N LEU A 101 5.26 6.15 0.79
CA LEU A 101 3.90 6.09 1.34
C LEU A 101 3.02 5.11 0.56
N TRP A 102 3.13 5.09 -0.77
CA TRP A 102 2.44 4.11 -1.61
C TRP A 102 2.90 2.69 -1.30
N ALA A 103 4.22 2.46 -1.22
CA ALA A 103 4.76 1.14 -0.92
C ALA A 103 4.29 0.62 0.45
N ARG A 104 4.20 1.50 1.45
CA ARG A 104 3.63 1.15 2.77
C ARG A 104 2.16 0.71 2.67
N ALA A 105 1.37 1.38 1.82
CA ALA A 105 -0.07 1.15 1.73
C ALA A 105 -0.47 0.07 0.71
N TRP A 106 0.28 -0.09 -0.38
CA TRP A 106 -0.18 -0.82 -1.56
C TRP A 106 0.85 -1.80 -2.14
N TRP A 107 2.04 -1.96 -1.54
CA TRP A 107 3.01 -2.93 -2.05
C TRP A 107 2.43 -4.34 -2.09
N PRO A 108 2.31 -4.96 -3.29
CA PRO A 108 1.58 -6.21 -3.47
C PRO A 108 2.49 -7.42 -3.22
N ALA A 109 2.95 -7.58 -1.98
CA ALA A 109 3.80 -8.71 -1.61
C ALA A 109 3.09 -10.04 -1.89
N SER A 110 3.77 -10.95 -2.59
CA SER A 110 3.27 -12.28 -2.93
C SER A 110 4.42 -13.20 -3.33
N GLU A 111 4.65 -14.25 -2.56
CA GLU A 111 5.64 -15.27 -2.90
C GLU A 111 5.29 -15.98 -4.22
N ARG A 112 4.00 -16.22 -4.47
CA ARG A 112 3.51 -16.85 -5.71
C ARG A 112 3.77 -16.01 -6.95
N GLU A 113 3.73 -14.69 -6.81
CA GLU A 113 3.94 -13.74 -7.89
C GLU A 113 5.39 -13.27 -8.00
N GLY A 114 6.29 -13.79 -7.15
CA GLY A 114 7.70 -13.39 -7.10
C GLY A 114 7.89 -11.92 -6.70
N ILE A 115 7.05 -11.42 -5.79
CA ILE A 115 7.13 -10.06 -5.26
C ILE A 115 7.39 -10.18 -3.75
N PRO A 116 8.64 -9.98 -3.30
CA PRO A 116 8.98 -10.04 -1.90
C PRO A 116 8.29 -8.96 -1.07
N ALA A 117 8.08 -9.23 0.20
CA ALA A 117 7.68 -8.20 1.15
C ALA A 117 8.84 -7.23 1.38
N LEU A 118 8.57 -5.93 1.40
CA LEU A 118 9.57 -4.93 1.78
C LEU A 118 9.82 -5.00 3.29
N ASP A 119 11.05 -4.74 3.71
CA ASP A 119 11.38 -4.58 5.13
C ASP A 119 10.70 -3.33 5.69
N ASP A 120 9.86 -3.54 6.71
CA ASP A 120 9.07 -2.49 7.34
C ASP A 120 9.90 -1.42 8.01
N THR A 121 10.98 -1.84 8.66
CA THR A 121 11.84 -0.94 9.43
C THR A 121 12.64 -0.05 8.49
N VAL A 122 13.13 -0.60 7.39
CA VAL A 122 13.84 0.15 6.34
C VAL A 122 12.89 1.14 5.68
N LEU A 123 11.71 0.71 5.27
CA LEU A 123 10.72 1.58 4.62
C LEU A 123 10.25 2.69 5.57
N ALA A 124 10.04 2.38 6.85
CA ALA A 124 9.71 3.36 7.87
C ALA A 124 10.82 4.40 8.05
N ALA A 125 12.08 3.97 8.09
CA ALA A 125 13.23 4.88 8.17
C ALA A 125 13.36 5.79 6.94
N GLU A 126 13.04 5.28 5.74
CA GLU A 126 12.99 6.09 4.51
C GLU A 126 11.90 7.16 4.60
N ILE A 127 10.68 6.80 5.00
CA ILE A 127 9.57 7.74 5.17
C ILE A 127 9.97 8.86 6.15
N VAL A 128 10.47 8.51 7.33
CA VAL A 128 10.89 9.50 8.34
C VAL A 128 11.96 10.45 7.79
N THR A 129 12.99 9.91 7.15
CA THR A 129 14.09 10.74 6.62
C THR A 129 13.66 11.61 5.45
N LEU A 130 12.71 11.14 4.61
CA LEU A 130 12.14 11.92 3.53
C LEU A 130 11.24 13.05 4.06
N ILE A 131 10.36 12.76 5.05
CA ILE A 131 9.54 13.79 5.71
C ILE A 131 10.44 14.87 6.32
N ALA A 132 11.46 14.48 7.09
CA ALA A 132 12.40 15.44 7.69
C ALA A 132 13.15 16.29 6.65
N SER A 133 13.44 15.73 5.46
CA SER A 133 14.07 16.49 4.38
C SER A 133 13.15 17.49 3.70
N LEU A 134 11.85 17.37 3.91
CA LEU A 134 10.76 18.18 3.33
C LEU A 134 10.07 19.06 4.39
N ASP A 135 10.57 19.11 5.61
CA ASP A 135 9.98 19.85 6.74
C ASP A 135 9.63 21.31 6.40
N GLU A 136 10.54 22.02 5.70
CA GLU A 136 10.31 23.40 5.24
C GLU A 136 9.12 23.54 4.26
N LEU A 137 8.74 22.46 3.55
CA LEU A 137 7.62 22.45 2.62
C LEU A 137 6.33 21.98 3.26
N ALA A 138 6.45 20.95 4.12
CA ALA A 138 5.31 20.23 4.67
C ALA A 138 4.75 20.88 5.95
N GLY A 139 5.58 21.60 6.71
CA GLY A 139 5.19 22.06 8.05
C GLY A 139 4.60 20.90 8.84
N ASP A 140 3.55 21.14 9.59
CA ASP A 140 2.89 20.13 10.45
C ASP A 140 2.01 19.12 9.66
N THR A 141 1.88 19.28 8.33
CA THR A 141 0.93 18.48 7.52
C THR A 141 1.28 16.98 7.53
N LEU A 142 2.57 16.64 7.61
CA LEU A 142 3.05 15.25 7.62
C LEU A 142 3.31 14.68 9.02
N ASP A 143 3.03 15.43 10.10
CA ASP A 143 3.24 14.97 11.48
C ASP A 143 2.44 13.72 11.81
N GLY A 144 1.20 13.63 11.31
CA GLY A 144 0.38 12.44 11.48
C GLY A 144 0.99 11.18 10.88
N GLU A 145 1.61 11.29 9.70
CA GLU A 145 2.32 10.20 9.05
C GLU A 145 3.59 9.83 9.84
N LEU A 146 4.31 10.83 10.33
CA LEU A 146 5.50 10.63 11.16
C LEU A 146 5.16 9.92 12.48
N GLU A 147 4.06 10.30 13.13
CA GLU A 147 3.60 9.64 14.36
C GLU A 147 3.19 8.18 14.12
N ILE A 148 2.47 7.89 13.03
CA ILE A 148 2.08 6.52 12.66
C ILE A 148 3.33 5.65 12.49
N VAL A 149 4.31 6.13 11.72
CA VAL A 149 5.55 5.39 11.47
C VAL A 149 6.37 5.21 12.75
N ARG A 150 6.44 6.24 13.58
CA ARG A 150 7.15 6.20 14.88
C ARG A 150 6.51 5.23 15.87
N ALA A 151 5.18 5.13 15.88
CA ALA A 151 4.45 4.23 16.78
C ALA A 151 4.56 2.75 16.36
N ALA A 152 4.83 2.48 15.08
CA ALA A 152 4.90 1.13 14.54
C ALA A 152 6.20 0.37 14.92
N HIS A 153 7.27 1.08 15.28
CA HIS A 153 8.60 0.50 15.52
C HIS A 153 9.22 1.06 16.79
N SER A 154 9.95 0.20 17.51
CA SER A 154 10.73 0.60 18.67
C SER A 154 12.08 1.23 18.26
N ARG A 155 12.72 1.94 19.20
CA ARG A 155 14.10 2.43 19.01
C ARG A 155 15.08 1.29 18.69
N ASP A 156 14.89 0.12 19.28
CA ASP A 156 15.77 -1.03 19.09
C ASP A 156 15.62 -1.63 17.68
N ASP A 157 14.40 -1.61 17.10
CA ASP A 157 14.18 -2.02 15.71
C ASP A 157 14.98 -1.11 14.77
N TYR A 158 14.95 0.19 14.99
CA TYR A 158 15.74 1.14 14.20
C TYR A 158 17.25 1.06 14.47
N ALA A 159 17.66 0.71 15.69
CA ALA A 159 19.08 0.53 16.00
C ALA A 159 19.69 -0.63 15.20
N ALA A 160 18.89 -1.65 14.85
CA ALA A 160 19.33 -2.74 14.03
C ALA A 160 19.76 -2.31 12.61
N LEU A 161 19.21 -1.21 12.07
CA LEU A 161 19.63 -0.65 10.76
C LEU A 161 21.10 -0.21 10.77
N LEU A 162 21.65 0.19 11.92
CA LEU A 162 23.05 0.61 12.05
C LEU A 162 24.04 -0.55 11.84
N ALA A 163 23.56 -1.82 11.99
CA ALA A 163 24.34 -3.02 11.74
C ALA A 163 24.21 -3.53 10.29
N ALA A 164 23.37 -2.89 9.45
CA ALA A 164 23.15 -3.36 8.10
C ALA A 164 24.44 -3.39 7.27
N GLU A 165 24.62 -4.44 6.46
CA GLU A 165 25.76 -4.55 5.54
C GLU A 165 25.67 -3.50 4.43
N ASP A 166 24.44 -3.22 3.94
CA ASP A 166 24.20 -2.16 2.96
C ASP A 166 24.48 -0.76 3.56
N PRO A 167 25.44 -0.01 3.01
CA PRO A 167 25.74 1.35 3.47
C PRO A 167 24.57 2.32 3.35
N ALA A 168 23.65 2.11 2.38
CA ALA A 168 22.48 2.97 2.21
C ALA A 168 21.49 2.76 3.36
N VAL A 169 21.22 1.50 3.74
CA VAL A 169 20.36 1.15 4.88
C VAL A 169 20.96 1.64 6.19
N ARG A 170 22.28 1.42 6.39
CA ARG A 170 22.98 1.94 7.58
C ARG A 170 22.90 3.47 7.67
N GLY A 171 23.10 4.17 6.55
CA GLY A 171 22.96 5.64 6.48
C GLY A 171 21.52 6.13 6.73
N LEU A 172 20.49 5.33 6.44
CA LEU A 172 19.11 5.62 6.86
C LEU A 172 19.00 5.58 8.40
N GLY A 173 19.52 4.54 9.02
CA GLY A 173 19.55 4.42 10.49
C GLY A 173 20.23 5.64 11.14
N GLU A 174 21.41 6.04 10.65
CA GLU A 174 22.15 7.20 11.19
C GLU A 174 21.34 8.50 11.06
N ARG A 175 20.71 8.74 9.90
CA ARG A 175 19.86 9.92 9.67
C ARG A 175 18.62 9.91 10.57
N LEU A 176 17.97 8.76 10.72
CA LEU A 176 16.79 8.62 11.57
C LEU A 176 17.11 8.93 13.04
N PHE A 177 18.26 8.43 13.55
CA PHE A 177 18.70 8.76 14.90
C PHE A 177 18.95 10.25 15.06
N ALA A 178 19.47 10.93 14.03
CA ALA A 178 19.64 12.39 14.04
C ALA A 178 18.28 13.12 14.02
N VAL A 179 17.30 12.67 13.22
CA VAL A 179 15.96 13.26 13.15
C VAL A 179 15.24 13.20 14.51
N PHE A 180 15.37 12.07 15.20
CA PHE A 180 14.73 11.90 16.52
C PHE A 180 15.57 12.38 17.68
N GLU A 181 16.75 12.98 17.42
CA GLU A 181 17.70 13.42 18.45
C GLU A 181 18.09 12.29 19.43
N TRP A 182 18.15 11.05 18.93
CA TRP A 182 18.57 9.90 19.73
C TRP A 182 20.10 9.75 19.75
N GLU A 183 20.63 9.41 20.91
CA GLU A 183 22.04 9.00 21.01
C GLU A 183 22.23 7.66 20.28
N LEU A 184 23.32 7.56 19.51
CA LEU A 184 23.68 6.30 18.88
C LEU A 184 24.01 5.25 19.96
N PRO A 185 23.52 4.00 19.82
CA PRO A 185 23.77 2.95 20.79
C PRO A 185 25.27 2.62 20.85
N ALA A 186 25.77 2.38 22.06
CA ALA A 186 27.19 1.99 22.26
C ALA A 186 27.49 0.59 21.69
N GLU A 187 26.48 -0.29 21.69
CA GLU A 187 26.48 -1.60 21.05
C GLU A 187 25.30 -1.68 20.12
N VAL A 188 25.54 -2.04 18.86
CA VAL A 188 24.48 -2.23 17.88
C VAL A 188 23.93 -3.64 18.01
N PRO A 189 22.61 -3.84 18.20
CA PRO A 189 22.02 -5.16 18.25
C PRO A 189 22.30 -5.91 16.93
N GLU A 190 22.69 -7.18 17.00
CA GLU A 190 22.74 -8.03 15.82
C GLU A 190 21.32 -8.16 15.25
N LEU A 191 21.18 -7.93 13.95
CA LEU A 191 19.94 -8.22 13.23
C LEU A 191 19.60 -9.69 13.41
N ALA A 192 18.55 -9.98 14.18
CA ALA A 192 17.99 -11.32 14.22
C ALA A 192 17.48 -11.64 12.81
N ARG A 193 18.15 -12.56 12.11
CA ARG A 193 17.74 -12.97 10.76
C ARG A 193 16.32 -13.52 10.85
N ARG A 194 15.35 -12.86 10.19
CA ARG A 194 13.97 -13.31 10.08
C ARG A 194 13.81 -14.72 9.47
N ALA A 195 14.88 -15.32 8.95
CA ALA A 195 14.89 -16.66 8.35
C ALA A 195 14.43 -17.80 9.29
N ASP A 196 14.43 -17.62 10.61
CA ASP A 196 14.07 -18.68 11.55
C ASP A 196 12.55 -18.82 11.80
N TYR A 197 11.73 -17.89 11.32
CA TYR A 197 10.26 -17.94 11.50
C TYR A 197 9.50 -18.59 10.34
N ALA A 198 10.11 -18.79 9.19
CA ALA A 198 9.46 -19.34 7.99
C ALA A 198 9.07 -20.83 8.08
N LEU A 199 9.55 -21.56 9.09
CA LEU A 199 9.28 -23.01 9.22
C LEU A 199 8.00 -23.37 9.99
N ALA A 200 7.30 -22.41 10.59
CA ALA A 200 6.14 -22.69 11.46
C ALA A 200 4.77 -22.51 10.76
N ALA A 201 4.73 -22.00 9.55
CA ALA A 201 3.48 -21.62 8.86
C ALA A 201 3.02 -22.63 7.78
N SER A 202 3.45 -23.87 7.81
CA SER A 202 2.78 -24.91 7.01
C SER A 202 1.46 -25.30 7.70
N GLY A 203 0.47 -24.43 7.56
CA GLY A 203 -0.91 -24.75 7.92
C GLY A 203 -1.32 -26.02 7.22
N THR A 204 -1.81 -26.99 7.98
CA THR A 204 -2.46 -28.20 7.50
C THR A 204 -3.55 -27.79 6.50
N GLN A 205 -3.27 -27.94 5.22
CA GLN A 205 -4.31 -27.96 4.19
C GLN A 205 -5.30 -29.07 4.60
N THR A 206 -6.45 -28.65 5.09
CA THR A 206 -7.57 -29.57 5.23
C THR A 206 -7.86 -30.06 3.82
N THR A 207 -7.51 -31.32 3.55
CA THR A 207 -7.67 -31.94 2.25
C THR A 207 -9.13 -31.85 1.84
N ALA A 208 -9.41 -31.11 0.74
CA ALA A 208 -10.74 -30.95 0.15
C ALA A 208 -11.35 -32.25 -0.41
N ALA A 209 -10.98 -33.43 0.14
CA ALA A 209 -11.36 -34.71 -0.39
C ALA A 209 -12.89 -34.99 -0.27
N ASP A 210 -13.59 -34.29 0.62
CA ASP A 210 -15.04 -34.44 0.85
C ASP A 210 -15.85 -33.16 0.59
N ALA A 211 -15.24 -32.11 0.03
CA ALA A 211 -15.94 -30.87 -0.27
C ALA A 211 -16.87 -31.02 -1.47
N LEU A 212 -18.11 -30.55 -1.34
CA LEU A 212 -19.10 -30.53 -2.42
C LEU A 212 -18.69 -29.56 -3.54
N ALA A 213 -18.15 -28.41 -3.16
CA ALA A 213 -17.65 -27.38 -4.05
C ALA A 213 -16.44 -26.72 -3.41
N SER A 214 -15.53 -26.24 -4.24
CA SER A 214 -14.36 -25.48 -3.81
C SER A 214 -13.88 -24.56 -4.91
N GLY A 215 -13.12 -23.53 -4.55
CA GLY A 215 -12.54 -22.60 -5.51
C GLY A 215 -11.64 -21.60 -4.85
N THR A 216 -11.25 -20.62 -5.65
CA THR A 216 -10.43 -19.47 -5.19
C THR A 216 -11.09 -18.17 -5.60
N ALA A 217 -10.71 -17.09 -4.93
CA ALA A 217 -11.14 -15.75 -5.26
C ALA A 217 -10.01 -14.73 -4.99
N PRO A 218 -10.01 -13.59 -5.69
CA PRO A 218 -9.06 -12.53 -5.42
C PRO A 218 -9.42 -11.76 -4.13
N LEU A 219 -8.38 -11.20 -3.51
CA LEU A 219 -8.51 -10.25 -2.42
C LEU A 219 -8.68 -8.84 -2.98
N GLU A 220 -9.63 -8.07 -2.45
CA GLU A 220 -9.81 -6.65 -2.77
C GLU A 220 -8.91 -5.81 -1.84
N TRP A 221 -7.77 -5.31 -2.33
CA TRP A 221 -6.76 -4.65 -1.50
C TRP A 221 -7.24 -3.38 -0.81
N GLN A 222 -8.20 -2.68 -1.41
CA GLN A 222 -8.79 -1.46 -0.83
C GLN A 222 -9.62 -1.72 0.44
N ARG A 223 -9.93 -2.98 0.75
CA ARG A 223 -10.79 -3.38 1.87
C ARG A 223 -10.02 -3.90 3.07
N VAL A 224 -8.78 -4.26 2.86
CA VAL A 224 -7.97 -4.93 3.88
C VAL A 224 -6.83 -4.04 4.35
N PRO A 225 -6.38 -4.20 5.59
CA PRO A 225 -5.16 -3.55 6.04
C PRO A 225 -3.98 -3.99 5.17
N ALA A 226 -3.07 -3.04 4.90
CA ALA A 226 -1.85 -3.34 4.16
C ALA A 226 -1.00 -4.40 4.89
N ARG A 227 -0.27 -5.22 4.11
CA ARG A 227 0.79 -6.09 4.61
C ARG A 227 0.36 -7.24 5.54
N ILE A 228 -0.89 -7.65 5.47
CA ILE A 228 -1.39 -8.83 6.19
C ILE A 228 -1.54 -10.01 5.23
N PHE A 229 -2.09 -9.78 4.06
CA PHE A 229 -2.47 -10.82 3.13
C PHE A 229 -1.56 -10.88 1.91
N GLU A 230 -1.42 -12.07 1.34
CA GLU A 230 -0.75 -12.26 0.07
C GLU A 230 -1.56 -11.65 -1.08
N ALA A 231 -0.90 -10.92 -1.99
CA ALA A 231 -1.53 -10.17 -3.06
C ALA A 231 -1.69 -10.94 -4.38
N SER A 232 -1.93 -12.25 -4.30
CA SER A 232 -2.23 -13.08 -5.48
C SER A 232 -3.71 -13.03 -5.88
N GLU A 233 -4.01 -13.38 -7.14
CA GLU A 233 -5.42 -13.48 -7.61
C GLU A 233 -6.17 -14.66 -6.98
N ASN A 234 -5.47 -15.59 -6.34
CA ASN A 234 -6.03 -16.77 -5.71
C ASN A 234 -5.79 -16.77 -4.19
N ALA A 235 -5.70 -15.58 -3.57
CA ALA A 235 -5.39 -15.46 -2.14
C ALA A 235 -6.50 -15.98 -1.22
N ILE A 236 -7.74 -16.04 -1.69
CA ILE A 236 -8.88 -16.59 -0.93
C ILE A 236 -9.17 -17.98 -1.44
N HIS A 237 -9.05 -18.98 -0.58
CA HIS A 237 -9.46 -20.37 -0.82
C HIS A 237 -10.79 -20.63 -0.10
N TRP A 238 -11.70 -21.32 -0.76
CA TRP A 238 -12.96 -21.68 -0.15
C TRP A 238 -13.41 -23.10 -0.48
N SER A 239 -14.15 -23.70 0.43
CA SER A 239 -14.79 -25.00 0.21
C SER A 239 -16.11 -25.07 0.97
N VAL A 240 -17.03 -25.91 0.50
CA VAL A 240 -18.35 -26.10 1.10
C VAL A 240 -18.55 -27.56 1.44
N ASP A 241 -18.95 -27.84 2.67
CA ASP A 241 -19.33 -29.17 3.15
C ASP A 241 -20.82 -29.42 2.88
N ALA A 242 -21.12 -30.66 2.42
CA ALA A 242 -22.49 -31.13 2.19
C ALA A 242 -23.15 -31.76 3.43
N ARG A 243 -22.90 -31.24 4.61
CA ARG A 243 -23.48 -31.69 5.86
C ARG A 243 -24.94 -31.22 6.02
N PRO A 244 -25.73 -31.79 7.00
CA PRO A 244 -27.08 -31.28 7.28
C PRO A 244 -27.13 -29.78 7.53
N ASP A 245 -26.10 -29.24 8.21
CA ASP A 245 -25.88 -27.80 8.42
C ASP A 245 -24.66 -27.38 7.57
N PRO A 246 -24.86 -26.89 6.36
CA PRO A 246 -23.76 -26.59 5.44
C PRO A 246 -22.91 -25.42 5.92
N VAL A 247 -21.59 -25.58 5.80
CA VAL A 247 -20.61 -24.58 6.19
C VAL A 247 -19.74 -24.24 4.98
N LEU A 248 -19.53 -22.95 4.76
CA LEU A 248 -18.52 -22.43 3.86
C LEU A 248 -17.24 -22.19 4.67
N HIS A 249 -16.22 -22.97 4.38
CA HIS A 249 -14.88 -22.80 4.93
C HIS A 249 -14.12 -21.81 4.04
N VAL A 250 -13.56 -20.78 4.64
CA VAL A 250 -12.73 -19.78 3.96
C VAL A 250 -11.35 -19.76 4.59
N LEU A 251 -10.32 -19.75 3.76
CA LEU A 251 -8.93 -19.56 4.16
C LEU A 251 -8.32 -18.49 3.27
N VAL A 252 -7.73 -17.46 3.87
CA VAL A 252 -7.04 -16.38 3.17
C VAL A 252 -5.54 -16.51 3.39
N ASP A 253 -4.76 -16.51 2.31
CA ASP A 253 -3.31 -16.59 2.40
C ASP A 253 -2.72 -15.33 3.06
N LEU A 254 -1.90 -15.53 4.08
CA LEU A 254 -1.26 -14.49 4.87
C LEU A 254 0.22 -14.32 4.47
N LEU A 255 0.72 -13.11 4.63
CA LEU A 255 2.16 -12.87 4.62
C LEU A 255 2.82 -13.49 5.87
N PRO A 256 4.09 -13.91 5.82
CA PRO A 256 4.78 -14.51 6.94
C PRO A 256 4.72 -13.64 8.21
N GLY A 257 4.26 -14.24 9.32
CA GLY A 257 4.16 -13.54 10.62
C GLY A 257 2.97 -12.57 10.76
N ALA A 258 2.10 -12.47 9.77
CA ALA A 258 0.90 -11.66 9.86
C ALA A 258 -0.19 -12.34 10.70
N ASP A 259 -1.07 -11.52 11.26
CA ASP A 259 -2.23 -11.93 12.07
C ASP A 259 -3.49 -11.31 11.47
N ALA A 260 -4.44 -12.16 11.04
CA ALA A 260 -5.72 -11.74 10.46
C ALA A 260 -6.84 -11.64 11.51
N SER A 261 -6.56 -11.82 12.79
CA SER A 261 -7.55 -11.80 13.86
C SER A 261 -8.45 -10.58 13.76
N SER A 262 -9.77 -10.81 13.87
CA SER A 262 -10.79 -9.76 13.85
C SER A 262 -11.03 -9.08 12.48
N ILE A 263 -10.36 -9.49 11.42
CA ILE A 263 -10.70 -9.01 10.07
C ILE A 263 -11.97 -9.72 9.61
N ALA A 264 -12.98 -8.93 9.22
CA ALA A 264 -14.27 -9.47 8.82
C ALA A 264 -14.16 -10.21 7.47
N VAL A 265 -14.85 -11.33 7.36
CA VAL A 265 -15.10 -12.01 6.09
C VAL A 265 -16.60 -12.16 5.87
N ALA A 266 -17.08 -11.87 4.67
CA ALA A 266 -18.50 -12.00 4.32
C ALA A 266 -18.65 -12.80 3.02
N ALA A 267 -19.67 -13.64 2.97
CA ALA A 267 -20.03 -14.39 1.78
C ALA A 267 -21.50 -14.09 1.39
N THR A 268 -21.75 -14.00 0.10
CA THR A 268 -23.10 -13.76 -0.45
C THR A 268 -23.24 -14.54 -1.76
N LEU A 269 -24.38 -15.17 -1.96
CA LEU A 269 -24.75 -15.74 -3.26
C LEU A 269 -25.48 -14.66 -4.06
N LEU A 270 -24.96 -14.29 -5.23
CA LEU A 270 -25.51 -13.20 -6.04
C LEU A 270 -26.93 -13.49 -6.57
N ASP A 271 -27.27 -14.77 -6.72
CA ASP A 271 -28.62 -15.24 -7.07
C ASP A 271 -29.60 -15.31 -5.88
N LYS A 272 -29.07 -15.18 -4.64
CA LYS A 272 -29.83 -15.15 -3.39
C LYS A 272 -29.29 -14.07 -2.45
N PRO A 273 -29.64 -12.79 -2.66
CA PRO A 273 -29.08 -11.67 -1.89
C PRO A 273 -29.26 -11.77 -0.36
N ASP A 274 -30.35 -12.45 0.06
CA ASP A 274 -30.64 -12.68 1.50
C ASP A 274 -29.75 -13.75 2.15
N SER A 275 -28.88 -14.41 1.36
CA SER A 275 -27.93 -15.42 1.85
C SER A 275 -26.66 -14.86 2.47
N LYS A 276 -26.58 -13.55 2.71
CA LYS A 276 -25.37 -12.92 3.27
C LYS A 276 -25.06 -13.47 4.66
N VAL A 277 -23.86 -14.00 4.81
CA VAL A 277 -23.28 -14.44 6.08
C VAL A 277 -21.97 -13.72 6.31
N SER A 278 -21.58 -13.53 7.58
CA SER A 278 -20.31 -12.89 7.93
C SER A 278 -19.78 -13.40 9.26
N GLU A 279 -18.45 -13.52 9.32
CA GLU A 279 -17.70 -13.92 10.50
C GLU A 279 -16.38 -13.13 10.56
N SER A 280 -15.58 -13.36 11.59
CA SER A 280 -14.22 -12.85 11.68
C SER A 280 -13.23 -13.96 11.36
N LEU A 281 -12.14 -13.60 10.66
CA LEU A 281 -11.00 -14.48 10.48
C LEU A 281 -10.31 -14.73 11.82
N ASP A 282 -9.74 -15.90 11.96
CA ASP A 282 -8.80 -16.21 13.04
C ASP A 282 -7.37 -15.70 12.71
N ALA A 283 -6.43 -15.91 13.63
CA ALA A 283 -5.04 -15.49 13.44
C ALA A 283 -4.36 -16.11 12.21
N GLY A 284 -4.82 -17.29 11.79
CA GLY A 284 -4.32 -18.02 10.62
C GLY A 284 -5.02 -17.67 9.31
N GLY A 285 -5.96 -16.71 9.31
CA GLY A 285 -6.72 -16.32 8.13
C GLY A 285 -7.90 -17.23 7.80
N ALA A 286 -8.33 -18.11 8.72
CA ALA A 286 -9.44 -19.02 8.50
C ALA A 286 -10.75 -18.52 9.11
N ALA A 287 -11.89 -18.89 8.49
CA ALA A 287 -13.22 -18.69 9.04
C ALA A 287 -14.20 -19.76 8.53
N ASP A 288 -15.15 -20.10 9.37
CA ASP A 288 -16.27 -21.00 9.07
C ASP A 288 -17.57 -20.20 9.05
N LEU A 289 -18.22 -20.11 7.89
CA LEU A 289 -19.46 -19.36 7.70
C LEU A 289 -20.63 -20.32 7.55
N PRO A 290 -21.55 -20.42 8.54
CA PRO A 290 -22.77 -21.23 8.39
C PRO A 290 -23.65 -20.67 7.27
N LEU A 291 -23.96 -21.50 6.28
CA LEU A 291 -24.78 -21.10 5.15
C LEU A 291 -26.28 -21.23 5.50
N PRO A 292 -27.13 -20.24 5.19
CA PRO A 292 -28.58 -20.31 5.40
C PRO A 292 -29.26 -21.10 4.28
N LEU A 293 -28.76 -22.30 3.98
CA LEU A 293 -29.22 -23.19 2.93
C LEU A 293 -29.52 -24.57 3.51
N SER A 294 -30.53 -25.22 2.99
CA SER A 294 -30.75 -26.65 3.27
C SER A 294 -29.73 -27.50 2.50
N ALA A 295 -29.52 -28.74 2.95
CA ALA A 295 -28.65 -29.68 2.26
C ALA A 295 -29.03 -29.90 0.79
N ALA A 296 -30.33 -29.88 0.43
CA ALA A 296 -30.81 -30.03 -0.94
C ALA A 296 -30.48 -28.80 -1.78
N GLU A 297 -30.56 -27.59 -1.21
CA GLU A 297 -30.22 -26.35 -1.91
C GLU A 297 -28.74 -26.27 -2.18
N VAL A 298 -27.87 -26.70 -1.26
CA VAL A 298 -26.42 -26.72 -1.43
C VAL A 298 -26.01 -27.57 -2.65
N TRP A 299 -26.64 -28.71 -2.87
CA TRP A 299 -26.39 -29.59 -4.01
C TRP A 299 -26.82 -28.98 -5.37
N SER A 300 -27.83 -28.11 -5.37
CA SER A 300 -28.34 -27.47 -6.57
C SER A 300 -27.82 -26.04 -6.77
N GLN A 301 -27.00 -25.53 -5.83
CA GLN A 301 -26.52 -24.16 -5.87
C GLN A 301 -25.51 -23.94 -7.00
N ASN A 302 -25.62 -22.81 -7.68
CA ASN A 302 -24.60 -22.32 -8.59
C ASN A 302 -23.49 -21.61 -7.79
N TRP A 303 -22.38 -22.29 -7.57
CA TRP A 303 -21.25 -21.74 -6.79
C TRP A 303 -20.43 -20.69 -7.55
N ASP A 304 -20.60 -20.54 -8.87
CA ASP A 304 -20.02 -19.43 -9.63
C ASP A 304 -20.64 -18.08 -9.22
N ALA A 305 -21.82 -18.11 -8.61
CA ALA A 305 -22.48 -16.94 -8.04
C ALA A 305 -22.00 -16.56 -6.62
N LEU A 306 -21.10 -17.34 -6.03
CA LEU A 306 -20.53 -17.03 -4.72
C LEU A 306 -19.59 -15.84 -4.79
N ARG A 307 -19.83 -14.85 -3.94
CA ARG A 307 -18.97 -13.68 -3.74
C ARG A 307 -18.44 -13.70 -2.30
N ILE A 308 -17.14 -13.75 -2.14
CA ILE A 308 -16.47 -13.65 -0.85
C ILE A 308 -15.76 -12.30 -0.77
N ARG A 309 -15.93 -11.59 0.33
CA ARG A 309 -15.28 -10.31 0.62
C ARG A 309 -14.62 -10.35 1.97
N VAL A 310 -13.38 -9.89 2.03
CA VAL A 310 -12.57 -9.80 3.24
C VAL A 310 -12.33 -8.33 3.55
N GLY A 311 -12.39 -7.96 4.84
CA GLY A 311 -12.11 -6.62 5.31
C GLY A 311 -13.31 -5.69 5.37
N ALA A 312 -13.08 -4.39 5.20
CA ALA A 312 -14.09 -3.35 5.38
C ALA A 312 -15.23 -3.45 4.37
N ALA A 313 -16.44 -3.10 4.82
CA ALA A 313 -17.58 -2.93 3.93
C ALA A 313 -17.35 -1.74 2.98
N GLY A 314 -17.78 -1.87 1.74
CA GLY A 314 -17.68 -0.80 0.73
C GLY A 314 -18.42 -1.19 -0.54
N ASP A 315 -18.73 -0.20 -1.36
CA ASP A 315 -19.38 -0.38 -2.65
C ASP A 315 -18.33 -0.48 -3.77
N GLY A 316 -18.66 -1.28 -4.79
CA GLY A 316 -17.80 -1.50 -5.96
C GLY A 316 -16.84 -2.68 -5.81
N ASP A 317 -16.47 -3.22 -6.94
CA ASP A 317 -15.47 -4.29 -7.08
C ASP A 317 -14.15 -3.67 -7.56
N GLU A 318 -13.04 -4.15 -7.03
CA GLU A 318 -11.73 -3.77 -7.53
C GLU A 318 -11.42 -4.47 -8.86
N ASP A 319 -10.98 -3.70 -9.87
CA ASP A 319 -10.67 -4.24 -11.19
C ASP A 319 -9.38 -5.09 -11.15
N ALA A 320 -9.47 -6.32 -11.62
CA ALA A 320 -8.32 -7.23 -11.75
C ALA A 320 -7.18 -6.60 -12.58
N ALA A 321 -7.52 -5.82 -13.62
CA ALA A 321 -6.52 -5.15 -14.44
C ALA A 321 -5.72 -4.09 -13.66
N VAL A 322 -6.31 -3.46 -12.62
CA VAL A 322 -5.58 -2.55 -11.70
C VAL A 322 -4.56 -3.35 -10.91
N ARG A 323 -4.97 -4.47 -10.29
CA ARG A 323 -4.07 -5.32 -9.51
C ARG A 323 -2.92 -5.86 -10.35
N ASP A 324 -3.20 -6.28 -11.60
CA ASP A 324 -2.17 -6.74 -12.54
C ASP A 324 -1.14 -5.65 -12.85
N ARG A 325 -1.59 -4.40 -13.11
CA ARG A 325 -0.68 -3.28 -13.37
C ARG A 325 0.17 -2.94 -12.16
N VAL A 326 -0.42 -2.96 -10.96
CA VAL A 326 0.28 -2.68 -9.70
C VAL A 326 1.33 -3.78 -9.43
N ARG A 327 1.01 -5.07 -9.63
CA ARG A 327 1.99 -6.16 -9.51
C ARG A 327 3.11 -6.05 -10.57
N ALA A 328 2.75 -5.74 -11.81
CA ALA A 328 3.76 -5.53 -12.87
C ALA A 328 4.69 -4.36 -12.53
N TYR A 329 4.15 -3.28 -11.99
CA TYR A 329 4.95 -2.16 -11.51
C TYR A 329 5.89 -2.57 -10.37
N ALA A 330 5.40 -3.26 -9.32
CA ALA A 330 6.23 -3.71 -8.22
C ALA A 330 7.39 -4.60 -8.69
N ARG A 331 7.12 -5.53 -9.62
CA ARG A 331 8.20 -6.35 -10.23
C ARG A 331 9.22 -5.49 -10.99
N SER A 332 8.78 -4.47 -11.73
CA SER A 332 9.72 -3.58 -12.42
C SER A 332 10.61 -2.81 -11.45
N ARG A 333 10.07 -2.44 -10.27
CA ARG A 333 10.85 -1.75 -9.23
C ARG A 333 11.96 -2.59 -8.62
N LEU A 334 11.78 -3.90 -8.56
CA LEU A 334 12.81 -4.84 -8.08
C LEU A 334 13.93 -5.03 -9.11
N MET A 335 13.70 -4.69 -10.39
CA MET A 335 14.68 -4.87 -11.48
C MET A 335 15.38 -3.55 -11.85
N ASP A 336 14.77 -2.41 -11.54
CA ASP A 336 15.26 -1.09 -11.91
C ASP A 336 15.90 -0.38 -10.71
N ASP A 337 17.06 0.26 -10.93
CA ASP A 337 17.70 1.15 -9.97
C ASP A 337 17.77 2.55 -10.57
N ASP A 338 16.80 3.39 -10.21
CA ASP A 338 16.68 4.76 -10.68
C ASP A 338 16.71 5.77 -9.50
N ALA A 339 16.59 7.06 -9.80
CA ALA A 339 16.60 8.13 -8.82
C ALA A 339 15.44 8.07 -7.80
N LEU A 340 14.43 7.24 -8.07
CA LEU A 340 13.27 7.04 -7.20
C LEU A 340 13.32 5.69 -6.46
N SER A 341 14.38 4.88 -6.60
CA SER A 341 14.48 3.57 -5.98
C SER A 341 14.64 3.69 -4.46
N LEU A 342 13.76 3.01 -3.74
CA LEU A 342 13.80 2.95 -2.29
C LEU A 342 14.89 1.96 -1.81
N ALA A 343 15.48 2.20 -0.64
CA ALA A 343 16.41 1.25 -0.04
C ALA A 343 15.72 -0.08 0.29
N ALA A 344 14.45 -0.02 0.71
CA ALA A 344 13.63 -1.22 0.94
C ALA A 344 13.42 -2.04 -0.34
N GLU A 345 13.21 -1.39 -1.51
CA GLU A 345 13.10 -2.07 -2.82
C GLU A 345 14.42 -2.75 -3.20
N ARG A 346 15.55 -2.02 -3.05
CA ARG A 346 16.89 -2.58 -3.35
C ARG A 346 17.27 -3.74 -2.45
N GLN A 347 16.94 -3.65 -1.15
CA GLN A 347 17.17 -4.75 -0.22
C GLN A 347 16.36 -5.97 -0.60
N ALA A 348 15.06 -5.81 -0.88
CA ALA A 348 14.18 -6.89 -1.31
C ALA A 348 14.63 -7.53 -2.64
N ALA A 349 15.17 -6.73 -3.57
CA ALA A 349 15.73 -7.24 -4.83
C ALA A 349 17.06 -8.01 -4.66
N ALA A 350 17.82 -7.74 -3.59
CA ALA A 350 19.08 -8.42 -3.30
C ALA A 350 18.90 -9.74 -2.55
N GLU A 351 17.73 -9.97 -1.94
CA GLU A 351 17.38 -11.25 -1.31
C GLU A 351 17.02 -12.24 -2.44
N ASP A 352 17.90 -13.22 -2.68
CA ASP A 352 17.66 -14.28 -3.67
C ASP A 352 16.40 -15.08 -3.30
N PHE A 353 15.44 -15.12 -4.20
CA PHE A 353 14.22 -15.94 -4.16
C PHE A 353 14.45 -17.30 -4.74
#